data_dc47299e2f4be88cd7bde62840e760e4
#
_entry.id   dc47299e2f4be88cd7bde62840e760e4
#
_cell.length_a   1.000
_cell.length_b   1.000
_cell.length_c   1.000
_cell.angle_alpha   90.00
_cell.angle_beta   90.00
_cell.angle_gamma   90.00
#
_symmetry.space_group_name_H-M   'P 1'
#
loop_
_entity.id
_entity.type
_entity.pdbx_description
1 polymer ?
#
loop_
_entity_poly.entity_id
_entity_poly.type
_entity_poly.pdbx_seq_one_letter_code
_entity_poly.pdbx_strand_id
1 'polypeptide(L)'
;MVSKSWGVALGRAVAAAALTIAPIVTRAADEAPSPPINPYTGKTEIALEGKSLFNQYCSHCHGPNAVQGERPRDLRRLNIRYRENATATFYTTISTGRMDKGMPVWKGVLNDEVIWKIYTFLESVQSEP
;
A
#
# COMPACT_ATOMS: atom_id res chain seq x y z
N MET A 1 -92.04 3.52 -35.22
CA MET A 1 -91.12 2.55 -34.50
C MET A 1 -89.75 3.12 -34.57
N VAL A 2 -89.20 3.53 -33.40
CA VAL A 2 -87.97 4.33 -33.26
C VAL A 2 -86.84 3.37 -32.95
N SER A 3 -85.83 3.32 -33.80
CA SER A 3 -84.59 2.60 -33.55
C SER A 3 -83.54 3.60 -33.07
N LYS A 4 -83.09 3.44 -31.84
CA LYS A 4 -82.01 4.23 -31.18
C LYS A 4 -80.66 3.56 -31.43
N SER A 5 -79.82 4.22 -32.24
CA SER A 5 -78.44 3.84 -32.42
C SER A 5 -77.61 4.37 -31.26
N TRP A 6 -76.88 3.52 -30.57
CA TRP A 6 -75.94 3.87 -29.53
C TRP A 6 -74.54 3.98 -30.16
N GLY A 7 -73.98 5.17 -30.16
CA GLY A 7 -72.58 5.41 -30.49
C GLY A 7 -71.62 4.99 -29.37
N VAL A 8 -70.72 4.08 -29.69
CA VAL A 8 -69.65 3.70 -28.82
C VAL A 8 -68.49 4.63 -29.06
N ALA A 9 -68.19 5.50 -28.05
CA ALA A 9 -66.98 6.33 -28.05
C ALA A 9 -65.80 5.48 -27.65
N LEU A 10 -64.83 5.24 -28.55
CA LEU A 10 -63.52 4.66 -28.22
C LEU A 10 -62.66 5.74 -27.58
N GLY A 11 -62.53 5.68 -26.26
CA GLY A 11 -61.53 6.45 -25.52
C GLY A 11 -60.15 5.82 -25.72
N ARG A 12 -59.23 6.56 -26.40
CA ARG A 12 -57.83 6.16 -26.48
C ARG A 12 -57.15 6.55 -25.17
N ALA A 13 -56.84 5.57 -24.32
CA ALA A 13 -56.00 5.76 -23.16
C ALA A 13 -54.53 5.87 -23.61
N VAL A 14 -53.96 7.06 -23.49
CA VAL A 14 -52.51 7.27 -23.66
C VAL A 14 -51.84 6.88 -22.37
N ALA A 15 -51.18 5.72 -22.36
CA ALA A 15 -50.35 5.31 -21.25
C ALA A 15 -49.02 6.08 -21.29
N ALA A 16 -48.85 7.03 -20.41
CA ALA A 16 -47.58 7.70 -20.19
C ALA A 16 -46.64 6.76 -19.40
N ALA A 17 -45.64 6.18 -20.09
CA ALA A 17 -44.58 5.44 -19.44
C ALA A 17 -43.62 6.41 -18.77
N ALA A 18 -43.69 6.50 -17.45
CA ALA A 18 -42.71 7.24 -16.66
C ALA A 18 -41.39 6.44 -16.60
N LEU A 19 -40.37 6.91 -17.35
CA LEU A 19 -38.99 6.41 -17.17
C LEU A 19 -38.47 6.88 -15.84
N THR A 20 -38.42 6.01 -14.87
CA THR A 20 -37.71 6.27 -13.59
C THR A 20 -36.20 6.05 -13.82
N ILE A 21 -35.45 7.13 -13.98
CA ILE A 21 -33.99 7.11 -13.99
C ILE A 21 -33.54 6.88 -12.54
N ALA A 22 -33.15 5.64 -12.21
CA ALA A 22 -32.51 5.36 -10.94
C ALA A 22 -31.12 6.00 -10.91
N PRO A 23 -30.75 6.74 -9.84
CA PRO A 23 -29.39 7.27 -9.73
C PRO A 23 -28.42 6.09 -9.61
N ILE A 24 -27.47 6.01 -10.56
CA ILE A 24 -26.32 5.11 -10.45
C ILE A 24 -25.45 5.68 -9.33
N VAL A 25 -25.58 5.14 -8.13
CA VAL A 25 -24.64 5.40 -7.04
C VAL A 25 -23.36 4.66 -7.43
N THR A 26 -22.44 5.35 -8.08
CA THR A 26 -21.07 4.88 -8.23
C THR A 26 -20.45 4.86 -6.84
N ARG A 27 -20.48 3.69 -6.21
CA ARG A 27 -19.71 3.42 -5.02
C ARG A 27 -18.24 3.55 -5.42
N ALA A 28 -17.58 4.65 -4.98
CA ALA A 28 -16.14 4.73 -5.04
C ALA A 28 -15.63 3.46 -4.33
N ALA A 29 -14.97 2.58 -5.09
CA ALA A 29 -14.28 1.46 -4.50
C ALA A 29 -13.31 2.05 -3.49
N ASP A 30 -13.41 1.65 -2.23
CA ASP A 30 -12.45 1.93 -1.18
C ASP A 30 -11.15 1.24 -1.65
N GLU A 31 -10.35 1.98 -2.43
CA GLU A 31 -9.05 1.51 -2.90
C GLU A 31 -8.18 1.37 -1.66
N ALA A 32 -7.89 0.12 -1.31
CA ALA A 32 -6.99 -0.17 -0.22
C ALA A 32 -5.69 0.64 -0.44
N PRO A 33 -5.15 1.32 0.59
CA PRO A 33 -3.97 2.16 0.42
C PRO A 33 -2.86 1.33 -0.24
N SER A 34 -2.39 1.81 -1.38
CA SER A 34 -1.28 1.17 -2.10
C SER A 34 -0.09 1.01 -1.17
N PRO A 35 0.62 -0.13 -1.22
CA PRO A 35 1.80 -0.30 -0.39
C PRO A 35 2.79 0.83 -0.64
N PRO A 36 3.49 1.31 0.38
CA PRO A 36 4.45 2.39 0.22
C PRO A 36 5.54 2.00 -0.76
N ILE A 37 5.87 2.90 -1.67
CA ILE A 37 6.90 2.70 -2.71
C ILE A 37 8.15 3.47 -2.29
N ASN A 38 9.33 2.82 -2.38
CA ASN A 38 10.60 3.51 -2.17
C ASN A 38 10.92 4.44 -3.36
N PRO A 39 10.99 5.78 -3.17
CA PRO A 39 11.26 6.71 -4.25
C PRO A 39 12.72 6.69 -4.74
N TYR A 40 13.59 5.96 -4.06
CA TYR A 40 15.04 5.93 -4.30
C TYR A 40 15.56 4.57 -4.79
N THR A 41 14.69 3.61 -5.05
CA THR A 41 15.08 2.28 -5.54
C THR A 41 16.08 2.37 -6.70
N GLY A 42 17.19 1.64 -6.60
CA GLY A 42 18.24 1.59 -7.62
C GLY A 42 19.21 2.78 -7.67
N LYS A 43 19.05 3.79 -6.79
CA LYS A 43 19.96 4.96 -6.76
C LYS A 43 21.18 4.66 -5.88
N THR A 44 22.33 4.42 -6.52
CA THR A 44 23.58 4.02 -5.85
C THR A 44 24.09 5.08 -4.87
N GLU A 45 24.01 6.37 -5.21
CA GLU A 45 24.44 7.46 -4.32
C GLU A 45 23.59 7.46 -3.04
N ILE A 46 22.29 7.28 -3.18
CA ILE A 46 21.37 7.21 -2.04
C ILE A 46 21.61 5.96 -1.19
N ALA A 47 21.99 4.84 -1.82
CA ALA A 47 22.37 3.63 -1.09
C ALA A 47 23.63 3.84 -0.22
N LEU A 48 24.61 4.63 -0.68
CA LEU A 48 25.79 4.97 0.12
C LEU A 48 25.44 5.86 1.32
N GLU A 49 24.59 6.86 1.11
CA GLU A 49 24.06 7.67 2.23
C GLU A 49 23.26 6.79 3.20
N GLY A 50 22.40 5.94 2.67
CA GLY A 50 21.60 4.98 3.45
C GLY A 50 22.43 4.02 4.27
N LYS A 51 23.59 3.58 3.75
CA LYS A 51 24.55 2.77 4.49
C LYS A 51 25.10 3.50 5.73
N SER A 52 25.44 4.77 5.59
CA SER A 52 25.90 5.59 6.70
C SER A 52 24.82 5.74 7.77
N LEU A 53 23.60 6.06 7.36
CA LEU A 53 22.43 6.19 8.23
C LEU A 53 22.09 4.86 8.91
N PHE A 54 22.13 3.75 8.18
CA PHE A 54 21.93 2.41 8.74
C PHE A 54 22.94 2.11 9.84
N ASN A 55 24.23 2.39 9.60
CA ASN A 55 25.27 2.16 10.60
C ASN A 55 25.11 3.05 11.83
N GLN A 56 24.53 4.22 11.68
CA GLN A 56 24.25 5.14 12.80
C GLN A 56 23.08 4.67 13.67
N TYR A 57 21.98 4.22 13.06
CA TYR A 57 20.73 3.98 13.78
C TYR A 57 20.38 2.49 13.98
N CYS A 58 20.85 1.60 13.12
CA CYS A 58 20.37 0.22 13.04
C CYS A 58 21.43 -0.83 13.37
N SER A 59 22.72 -0.49 13.18
CA SER A 59 23.82 -1.47 13.26
C SER A 59 24.00 -2.09 14.64
N HIS A 60 23.59 -1.41 15.70
CA HIS A 60 23.68 -1.94 17.06
C HIS A 60 22.96 -3.29 17.21
N CYS A 61 21.80 -3.44 16.58
CA CYS A 61 20.99 -4.65 16.65
C CYS A 61 21.10 -5.52 15.38
N HIS A 62 21.33 -4.89 14.22
CA HIS A 62 21.34 -5.58 12.92
C HIS A 62 22.74 -5.81 12.34
N GLY A 63 23.77 -5.47 13.12
CA GLY A 63 25.17 -5.58 12.72
C GLY A 63 25.62 -4.50 11.73
N PRO A 64 26.91 -4.16 11.73
CA PRO A 64 27.47 -3.18 10.80
C PRO A 64 27.23 -3.63 9.35
N ASN A 65 26.83 -2.68 8.50
CA ASN A 65 26.54 -2.91 7.10
C ASN A 65 25.47 -3.99 6.86
N ALA A 66 24.52 -4.16 7.79
CA ALA A 66 23.48 -5.19 7.80
C ALA A 66 24.00 -6.64 7.84
N VAL A 67 25.26 -6.83 8.21
CA VAL A 67 25.87 -8.17 8.33
C VAL A 67 25.66 -8.70 9.75
N GLN A 68 24.60 -9.47 9.94
CA GLN A 68 24.27 -10.09 11.23
C GLN A 68 24.25 -11.63 11.06
N GLY A 69 24.95 -12.33 11.97
CA GLY A 69 25.03 -13.79 11.96
C GLY A 69 23.71 -14.49 12.28
N GLU A 70 22.85 -13.87 13.09
CA GLU A 70 21.56 -14.44 13.46
C GLU A 70 20.50 -14.20 12.36
N ARG A 71 19.99 -15.28 11.78
CA ARG A 71 18.99 -15.22 10.70
C ARG A 71 17.77 -14.32 10.98
N PRO A 72 17.18 -14.29 12.20
CA PRO A 72 16.03 -13.41 12.47
C PRO A 72 16.33 -11.92 12.33
N ARG A 73 17.58 -11.52 12.54
CA ARG A 73 18.06 -10.12 12.50
C ARG A 73 18.77 -9.76 11.19
N ASP A 74 18.98 -10.73 10.30
CA ASP A 74 19.65 -10.52 9.02
C ASP A 74 18.71 -9.85 8.02
N LEU A 75 18.88 -8.54 7.83
CA LEU A 75 18.06 -7.72 6.93
C LEU A 75 18.42 -7.90 5.45
N ARG A 76 19.51 -8.61 5.12
CA ARG A 76 19.86 -8.95 3.73
C ARG A 76 18.99 -10.08 3.17
N ARG A 77 18.05 -10.59 3.93
CA ARG A 77 17.14 -11.66 3.54
C ARG A 77 15.68 -11.20 3.44
N LEU A 78 15.44 -9.91 3.31
CA LEU A 78 14.08 -9.38 3.22
C LEU A 78 13.36 -9.90 1.99
N ASN A 79 14.01 -9.87 0.83
CA ASN A 79 13.44 -10.35 -0.43
C ASN A 79 13.18 -11.86 -0.42
N ILE A 80 14.07 -12.65 0.18
CA ILE A 80 13.87 -14.10 0.32
C ILE A 80 12.68 -14.40 1.24
N ARG A 81 12.53 -13.61 2.30
CA ARG A 81 11.53 -13.84 3.34
C ARG A 81 10.15 -13.31 3.00
N TYR A 82 10.08 -12.14 2.37
CA TYR A 82 8.84 -11.40 2.18
C TYR A 82 8.47 -11.16 0.71
N ARG A 83 9.38 -11.49 -0.22
CA ARG A 83 9.17 -11.37 -1.68
C ARG A 83 8.66 -9.96 -2.04
N GLU A 84 7.61 -9.85 -2.81
CA GLU A 84 6.94 -8.61 -3.22
C GLU A 84 6.46 -7.73 -2.03
N ASN A 85 6.29 -8.32 -0.87
CA ASN A 85 5.87 -7.60 0.34
C ASN A 85 7.05 -7.03 1.15
N ALA A 86 8.30 -7.17 0.68
CA ALA A 86 9.49 -6.76 1.44
C ALA A 86 9.46 -5.26 1.81
N THR A 87 9.15 -4.39 0.85
CA THR A 87 9.06 -2.94 1.05
C THR A 87 7.99 -2.57 2.06
N ALA A 88 6.78 -3.11 1.89
CA ALA A 88 5.67 -2.84 2.80
C ALA A 88 5.96 -3.36 4.22
N THR A 89 6.52 -4.57 4.32
CA THR A 89 6.90 -5.17 5.61
C THR A 89 7.99 -4.36 6.31
N PHE A 90 9.02 -3.92 5.58
CA PHE A 90 10.06 -3.06 6.13
C PHE A 90 9.45 -1.75 6.67
N TYR A 91 8.69 -1.02 5.84
CA TYR A 91 8.14 0.28 6.23
C TYR A 91 7.16 0.16 7.40
N THR A 92 6.31 -0.85 7.41
CA THR A 92 5.39 -1.09 8.54
C THR A 92 6.18 -1.42 9.80
N THR A 93 7.17 -2.33 9.70
CA THR A 93 7.95 -2.76 10.87
C THR A 93 8.74 -1.60 11.48
N ILE A 94 9.39 -0.75 10.67
CA ILE A 94 10.14 0.40 11.19
C ILE A 94 9.21 1.47 11.76
N SER A 95 8.01 1.60 11.20
CA SER A 95 7.00 2.58 11.63
C SER A 95 6.31 2.19 12.93
N THR A 96 6.09 0.91 13.18
CA THR A 96 5.35 0.42 14.36
C THR A 96 6.26 -0.21 15.42
N GLY A 97 7.52 -0.52 15.06
CA GLY A 97 8.44 -1.26 15.91
C GLY A 97 8.05 -2.72 16.10
N ARG A 98 8.86 -3.41 16.88
CA ARG A 98 8.60 -4.76 17.39
C ARG A 98 9.09 -4.82 18.82
N MET A 99 8.36 -4.17 19.73
CA MET A 99 8.75 -4.04 21.12
C MET A 99 8.91 -5.39 21.82
N ASP A 100 8.11 -6.38 21.43
CA ASP A 100 8.21 -7.79 21.85
C ASP A 100 9.57 -8.44 21.53
N LYS A 101 10.31 -7.86 20.56
CA LYS A 101 11.63 -8.31 20.10
C LYS A 101 12.73 -7.28 20.29
N GLY A 102 12.45 -6.22 21.04
CA GLY A 102 13.40 -5.16 21.35
C GLY A 102 13.66 -4.16 20.22
N MET A 103 12.82 -4.13 19.16
CA MET A 103 12.94 -3.14 18.11
C MET A 103 12.01 -1.95 18.40
N PRO A 104 12.56 -0.74 18.62
CA PRO A 104 11.74 0.45 18.91
C PRO A 104 10.97 0.93 17.67
N VAL A 105 10.00 1.82 17.92
CA VAL A 105 9.31 2.59 16.88
C VAL A 105 10.25 3.69 16.39
N TRP A 106 10.43 3.78 15.06
CA TRP A 106 11.31 4.78 14.45
C TRP A 106 10.53 5.92 13.78
N LYS A 107 9.25 5.71 13.45
CA LYS A 107 8.41 6.78 12.92
C LYS A 107 8.25 7.89 13.97
N GLY A 108 8.53 9.13 13.55
CA GLY A 108 8.57 10.28 14.46
C GLY A 108 9.96 10.54 15.07
N VAL A 109 10.87 9.55 15.06
CA VAL A 109 12.30 9.73 15.38
C VAL A 109 13.08 10.00 14.10
N LEU A 110 12.83 9.21 13.06
CA LEU A 110 13.37 9.40 11.72
C LEU A 110 12.24 9.86 10.78
N ASN A 111 12.53 10.80 9.89
CA ASN A 111 11.61 11.17 8.83
C ASN A 111 11.61 10.11 7.71
N ASP A 112 10.58 10.15 6.86
CA ASP A 112 10.42 9.16 5.81
C ASP A 112 11.57 9.16 4.79
N GLU A 113 12.20 10.31 4.54
CA GLU A 113 13.37 10.40 3.65
C GLU A 113 14.53 9.56 4.18
N VAL A 114 14.86 9.69 5.46
CA VAL A 114 15.92 8.89 6.11
C VAL A 114 15.58 7.41 6.10
N ILE A 115 14.34 7.06 6.37
CA ILE A 115 13.85 5.68 6.35
C ILE A 115 14.03 5.08 4.95
N TRP A 116 13.66 5.80 3.89
CA TRP A 116 13.80 5.32 2.52
C TRP A 116 15.24 5.25 2.05
N LYS A 117 16.12 6.17 2.46
CA LYS A 117 17.56 6.07 2.20
C LYS A 117 18.15 4.79 2.82
N ILE A 118 17.79 4.49 4.08
CA ILE A 118 18.18 3.24 4.74
C ILE A 118 17.68 2.03 3.97
N TYR A 119 16.43 2.05 3.52
CA TYR A 119 15.87 0.94 2.76
C TYR A 119 16.55 0.75 1.40
N THR A 120 16.89 1.84 0.71
CA THR A 120 17.66 1.79 -0.55
C THR A 120 19.01 1.11 -0.37
N PHE A 121 19.70 1.36 0.76
CA PHE A 121 20.89 0.60 1.11
C PHE A 121 20.56 -0.89 1.32
N LEU A 122 19.52 -1.21 2.07
CA LEU A 122 19.12 -2.60 2.30
C LEU A 122 18.76 -3.32 0.98
N GLU A 123 18.08 -2.66 0.05
CA GLU A 123 17.81 -3.20 -1.30
C GLU A 123 19.11 -3.57 -2.03
N SER A 124 20.17 -2.75 -1.89
CA SER A 124 21.45 -2.96 -2.57
C SER A 124 22.29 -4.12 -2.01
N VAL A 125 21.96 -4.63 -0.83
CA VAL A 125 22.72 -5.69 -0.14
C VAL A 125 21.91 -6.96 0.08
N GLN A 126 20.77 -7.10 -0.58
CA GLN A 126 19.96 -8.32 -0.47
C GLN A 126 20.73 -9.55 -0.95
N SER A 127 20.64 -10.63 -0.18
CA SER A 127 21.18 -11.93 -0.59
C SER A 127 20.30 -12.53 -1.69
N GLU A 128 20.97 -13.15 -2.68
CA GLU A 128 20.28 -13.98 -3.66
C GLU A 128 19.65 -15.22 -2.99
N PRO A 129 18.58 -15.77 -3.59
CA PRO A 129 17.89 -16.96 -3.09
C PRO A 129 18.77 -18.19 -3.04
#